data_d25c775c88fbd20391a936a251d5a9a6
#
_entry.id   d25c775c88fbd20391a936a251d5a9a6
#
_cell.length_a   1.000
_cell.length_b   1.000
_cell.length_c   1.000
_cell.angle_alpha   90.00
_cell.angle_beta   90.00
_cell.angle_gamma   90.00
#
_symmetry.space_group_name_H-M   'P 1'
#
loop_
_entity.id
_entity.type
_entity.pdbx_description
1 polymer ?
#
loop_
_entity_poly.entity_id
_entity_poly.type
_entity_poly.pdbx_seq_one_letter_code
_entity_poly.pdbx_strand_id
1 'polypeptide(L)'
;MKKHFFRNLFGIIFLAVCIVCLNNNSNIVKADTNGYYGRLFVNGNTITDSSGNNIQLKGISTHGINWFPEYVNEDCFRQLHNQFGANVIRLAMYTSEYNGYCTGGNQEELKNLIRDGVRYATENNMYVIVDWHILSDNNPNIYIEQAKQFFNEMSAEFADHENVLYEICNEPNGGTSWSDIKSYAEQIIPIIRANDENAIIIVGTPNWSQYVNEAAANSITGYSNIMYSLHFYAATHTDYLRNTMESALNNGLPIFVTEYGICDSSGNGGIDYYQSQQWIDIMNKYNVSYCMWNLSNKSETSAIINNWCNKTSDFTTDDLSASGHWLLNVLTGSDELKDRVMSDGLNCDSNGVWNYYINGVVDTSYNGMAENEYGWWKITNGTVDFNYNGLAENEYGWWKLTNGTVDFNYNGLAENEYGWWKLTNGTVDFNYNGLAENEYGWWKITNGTVDFNYNGLAENEYGWWKITNGTVDFNYNEMAENEYGWWKLTNGTVNFNYNGLAENEYGWWKITNGAVDFSYNGLASNQYGTWNVVNGHVVE
;
A
#
# COMPACT_ATOMS: atom_id res chain seq x y z
N MET A 1 30.70 -9.77 -28.34
CA MET A 1 30.53 -11.21 -28.06
C MET A 1 30.61 -11.62 -26.57
N LYS A 2 31.37 -10.92 -25.71
CA LYS A 2 31.48 -11.26 -24.26
C LYS A 2 30.29 -10.78 -23.42
N LYS A 3 29.60 -9.71 -23.76
CA LYS A 3 28.43 -9.19 -23.00
C LYS A 3 27.15 -10.05 -23.13
N HIS A 4 26.97 -10.75 -24.26
CA HIS A 4 25.82 -11.66 -24.43
C HIS A 4 25.97 -12.99 -23.69
N PHE A 5 27.19 -13.43 -23.42
CA PHE A 5 27.45 -14.69 -22.71
C PHE A 5 27.12 -14.58 -21.21
N PHE A 6 27.42 -13.44 -20.58
CA PHE A 6 27.10 -13.23 -19.15
C PHE A 6 25.60 -13.05 -18.91
N ARG A 7 24.88 -12.39 -19.83
CA ARG A 7 23.44 -12.19 -19.69
C ARG A 7 22.64 -13.50 -19.78
N ASN A 8 23.09 -14.44 -20.61
CA ASN A 8 22.47 -15.75 -20.71
C ASN A 8 22.88 -16.70 -19.56
N LEU A 9 24.05 -16.50 -18.96
CA LEU A 9 24.49 -17.31 -17.82
C LEU A 9 23.73 -16.94 -16.53
N PHE A 10 23.45 -15.64 -16.30
CA PHE A 10 22.61 -15.19 -15.17
C PHE A 10 21.16 -15.65 -15.31
N GLY A 11 20.60 -15.60 -16.52
CA GLY A 11 19.24 -16.10 -16.78
C GLY A 11 19.11 -17.60 -16.56
N ILE A 12 20.12 -18.39 -16.88
CA ILE A 12 20.11 -19.84 -16.69
C ILE A 12 20.32 -20.22 -15.21
N ILE A 13 21.13 -19.46 -14.46
CA ILE A 13 21.33 -19.69 -13.02
C ILE A 13 20.06 -19.33 -12.24
N PHE A 14 19.36 -18.25 -12.61
CA PHE A 14 18.08 -17.88 -11.98
C PHE A 14 16.98 -18.89 -12.27
N LEU A 15 16.91 -19.43 -13.49
CA LEU A 15 15.94 -20.49 -13.84
C LEU A 15 16.27 -21.82 -13.16
N ALA A 16 17.56 -22.15 -12.99
CA ALA A 16 18.00 -23.37 -12.29
C ALA A 16 17.75 -23.30 -10.78
N VAL A 17 17.90 -22.12 -10.15
CA VAL A 17 17.56 -21.91 -8.73
C VAL A 17 16.05 -21.98 -8.51
N CYS A 18 15.23 -21.43 -9.41
CA CYS A 18 13.78 -21.57 -9.32
C CYS A 18 13.28 -23.01 -9.53
N ILE A 19 13.95 -23.82 -10.39
CA ILE A 19 13.56 -25.21 -10.61
C ILE A 19 14.00 -26.12 -9.46
N VAL A 20 15.11 -25.83 -8.77
CA VAL A 20 15.56 -26.58 -7.58
C VAL A 20 14.68 -26.26 -6.36
N CYS A 21 14.12 -25.05 -6.25
CA CYS A 21 13.15 -24.71 -5.20
C CYS A 21 11.77 -25.35 -5.40
N LEU A 22 11.43 -25.80 -6.61
CA LEU A 22 10.14 -26.44 -6.90
C LEU A 22 10.11 -27.96 -6.62
N ASN A 23 11.24 -28.59 -6.29
CA ASN A 23 11.31 -30.04 -6.05
C ASN A 23 11.70 -30.46 -4.62
N ASN A 24 11.82 -29.52 -3.68
CA ASN A 24 11.91 -29.88 -2.28
C ASN A 24 10.52 -29.77 -1.64
N ASN A 25 9.89 -30.93 -1.42
CA ASN A 25 8.79 -31.10 -0.47
C ASN A 25 9.32 -30.87 0.96
N SER A 26 9.73 -29.66 1.28
CA SER A 26 9.87 -29.17 2.64
C SER A 26 8.59 -28.38 2.94
N ASN A 27 7.92 -28.74 4.03
CA ASN A 27 6.81 -28.03 4.60
C ASN A 27 7.03 -26.53 4.42
N ILE A 28 6.31 -25.94 3.45
CA ILE A 28 6.14 -24.50 3.40
C ILE A 28 5.39 -24.22 4.70
N VAL A 29 6.09 -23.72 5.69
CA VAL A 29 5.46 -23.00 6.79
C VAL A 29 4.66 -21.93 6.05
N LYS A 30 3.32 -22.09 5.99
CA LYS A 30 2.43 -21.02 5.54
C LYS A 30 2.91 -19.81 6.30
N ALA A 31 3.32 -18.77 5.60
CA ALA A 31 3.48 -17.47 6.22
C ALA A 31 2.22 -17.27 7.05
N ASP A 32 2.39 -16.89 8.30
CA ASP A 32 1.27 -16.60 9.18
C ASP A 32 0.44 -15.54 8.46
N THR A 33 -0.71 -15.93 7.91
CA THR A 33 -1.55 -15.06 7.07
C THR A 33 -2.23 -14.00 7.93
N ASN A 34 -1.86 -13.96 9.20
CA ASN A 34 -2.31 -12.98 10.19
C ASN A 34 -3.83 -12.76 10.17
N GLY A 35 -4.58 -13.86 10.06
CA GLY A 35 -6.04 -13.84 10.16
C GLY A 35 -6.83 -13.67 8.86
N TYR A 36 -6.17 -13.56 7.69
CA TYR A 36 -6.87 -13.55 6.40
C TYR A 36 -6.77 -14.91 5.70
N TYR A 37 -7.92 -15.48 5.31
CA TYR A 37 -8.04 -16.84 4.79
C TYR A 37 -8.63 -16.90 3.37
N GLY A 38 -8.67 -15.76 2.66
CA GLY A 38 -9.37 -15.63 1.38
C GLY A 38 -10.90 -15.61 1.55
N ARG A 39 -11.63 -15.93 0.50
CA ARG A 39 -13.10 -15.99 0.55
C ARG A 39 -13.58 -17.06 1.51
N LEU A 40 -14.54 -16.67 2.37
CA LEU A 40 -15.15 -17.55 3.36
C LEU A 40 -16.49 -18.09 2.88
N PHE A 41 -16.87 -19.24 3.45
CA PHE A 41 -18.11 -19.96 3.12
C PHE A 41 -18.80 -20.41 4.40
N VAL A 42 -20.13 -20.52 4.35
CA VAL A 42 -20.92 -21.14 5.42
C VAL A 42 -21.05 -22.62 5.13
N ASN A 43 -20.53 -23.46 6.03
CA ASN A 43 -20.62 -24.92 5.94
C ASN A 43 -21.26 -25.49 7.22
N GLY A 44 -22.47 -26.03 7.08
CA GLY A 44 -23.28 -26.39 8.25
C GLY A 44 -23.59 -25.15 9.08
N ASN A 45 -23.18 -25.14 10.35
CA ASN A 45 -23.37 -24.02 11.27
C ASN A 45 -22.10 -23.20 11.56
N THR A 46 -21.05 -23.37 10.75
CA THR A 46 -19.75 -22.69 10.92
C THR A 46 -19.31 -21.96 9.66
N ILE A 47 -18.36 -21.04 9.81
CA ILE A 47 -17.63 -20.41 8.72
C ILE A 47 -16.40 -21.26 8.41
N THR A 48 -16.10 -21.47 7.11
CA THR A 48 -14.93 -22.19 6.66
C THR A 48 -14.17 -21.39 5.58
N ASP A 49 -12.87 -21.68 5.44
CA ASP A 49 -12.08 -21.28 4.27
C ASP A 49 -12.40 -22.17 3.05
N SER A 50 -11.76 -21.88 1.92
CA SER A 50 -11.91 -22.66 0.68
C SER A 50 -11.39 -24.10 0.80
N SER A 51 -10.58 -24.42 1.82
CA SER A 51 -10.07 -25.76 2.13
C SER A 51 -10.96 -26.54 3.09
N GLY A 52 -12.03 -25.91 3.62
CA GLY A 52 -12.96 -26.51 4.57
C GLY A 52 -12.49 -26.42 6.03
N ASN A 53 -11.45 -25.66 6.34
CA ASN A 53 -11.03 -25.44 7.72
C ASN A 53 -11.99 -24.47 8.42
N ASN A 54 -12.38 -24.76 9.64
CA ASN A 54 -13.22 -23.86 10.44
C ASN A 54 -12.47 -22.57 10.75
N ILE A 55 -13.11 -21.44 10.48
CA ILE A 55 -12.62 -20.09 10.76
C ILE A 55 -13.53 -19.43 11.78
N GLN A 56 -12.96 -18.79 12.79
CA GLN A 56 -13.68 -17.96 13.75
C GLN A 56 -13.24 -16.50 13.57
N LEU A 57 -14.16 -15.64 13.18
CA LEU A 57 -13.93 -14.19 13.10
C LEU A 57 -14.18 -13.58 14.50
N LYS A 58 -13.20 -12.82 14.99
CA LYS A 58 -13.19 -12.20 16.30
C LYS A 58 -12.78 -10.74 16.15
N GLY A 59 -13.62 -9.82 16.60
CA GLY A 59 -13.30 -8.41 16.43
C GLY A 59 -14.24 -7.46 17.12
N ILE A 60 -14.44 -6.31 16.50
CA ILE A 60 -15.14 -5.19 17.09
C ILE A 60 -16.07 -4.53 16.07
N SER A 61 -17.20 -3.98 16.56
CA SER A 61 -18.05 -3.05 15.80
C SER A 61 -17.60 -1.62 16.06
N THR A 62 -17.56 -0.78 15.02
CA THR A 62 -17.62 0.67 15.25
C THR A 62 -18.88 1.00 16.07
N HIS A 63 -18.88 2.11 16.79
CA HIS A 63 -20.15 2.78 17.07
C HIS A 63 -20.71 3.31 15.74
N GLY A 64 -21.90 3.91 15.76
CA GLY A 64 -22.47 4.46 14.52
C GLY A 64 -21.47 5.35 13.78
N ILE A 65 -21.08 4.97 12.55
CA ILE A 65 -20.19 5.76 11.71
C ILE A 65 -20.77 7.15 11.38
N ASN A 66 -22.08 7.30 11.58
CA ASN A 66 -22.77 8.59 11.48
C ASN A 66 -22.35 9.60 12.57
N TRP A 67 -21.81 9.13 13.69
CA TRP A 67 -21.53 9.94 14.89
C TRP A 67 -20.08 9.90 15.32
N PHE A 68 -19.37 8.83 14.99
CA PHE A 68 -17.96 8.61 15.30
C PHE A 68 -17.18 8.21 14.04
N PRO A 69 -17.27 9.02 12.95
CA PRO A 69 -16.61 8.72 11.68
C PRO A 69 -15.09 8.69 11.81
N GLU A 70 -14.52 9.41 12.77
CA GLU A 70 -13.09 9.54 13.02
C GLU A 70 -12.38 8.23 13.39
N TYR A 71 -13.13 7.22 13.85
CA TYR A 71 -12.57 5.89 14.12
C TYR A 71 -12.49 5.00 12.88
N VAL A 72 -13.07 5.42 11.76
CA VAL A 72 -12.87 4.76 10.46
C VAL A 72 -11.62 5.37 9.82
N ASN A 73 -10.45 4.91 10.29
CA ASN A 73 -9.16 5.34 9.75
C ASN A 73 -8.17 4.17 9.72
N GLU A 74 -7.18 4.28 8.84
CA GLU A 74 -6.22 3.23 8.55
C GLU A 74 -5.37 2.84 9.78
N ASP A 75 -4.87 3.84 10.52
CA ASP A 75 -4.03 3.59 11.71
C ASP A 75 -4.79 2.86 12.82
N CYS A 76 -6.07 3.20 13.01
CA CYS A 76 -6.95 2.51 13.95
C CYS A 76 -7.14 1.05 13.55
N PHE A 77 -7.46 0.76 12.29
CA PHE A 77 -7.68 -0.61 11.82
C PHE A 77 -6.41 -1.44 11.89
N ARG A 78 -5.28 -0.84 11.52
CA ARG A 78 -3.96 -1.47 11.67
C ARG A 78 -3.66 -1.81 13.14
N GLN A 79 -3.98 -0.92 14.08
CA GLN A 79 -3.79 -1.17 15.51
C GLN A 79 -4.72 -2.26 16.03
N LEU A 80 -6.00 -2.24 15.65
CA LEU A 80 -6.96 -3.28 16.02
C LEU A 80 -6.51 -4.67 15.54
N HIS A 81 -5.98 -4.75 14.33
CA HIS A 81 -5.44 -6.01 13.82
C HIS A 81 -4.16 -6.43 14.54
N ASN A 82 -3.12 -5.56 14.52
CA ASN A 82 -1.77 -5.94 14.95
C ASN A 82 -1.60 -6.05 16.47
N GLN A 83 -2.30 -5.21 17.24
CA GLN A 83 -2.13 -5.15 18.69
C GLN A 83 -3.27 -5.79 19.45
N PHE A 84 -4.52 -5.66 18.98
CA PHE A 84 -5.67 -6.32 19.59
C PHE A 84 -5.88 -7.73 19.06
N GLY A 85 -5.34 -8.09 17.89
CA GLY A 85 -5.56 -9.40 17.28
C GLY A 85 -6.93 -9.57 16.65
N ALA A 86 -7.63 -8.48 16.34
CA ALA A 86 -8.90 -8.53 15.64
C ALA A 86 -8.69 -8.94 14.18
N ASN A 87 -9.52 -9.84 13.66
CA ASN A 87 -9.53 -10.25 12.26
C ASN A 87 -10.82 -9.87 11.52
N VAL A 88 -11.73 -9.16 12.18
CA VAL A 88 -12.96 -8.62 11.60
C VAL A 88 -13.31 -7.28 12.24
N ILE A 89 -13.84 -6.35 11.42
CA ILE A 89 -14.45 -5.12 11.88
C ILE A 89 -15.86 -4.99 11.31
N ARG A 90 -16.81 -4.48 12.11
CA ARG A 90 -18.19 -4.22 11.69
C ARG A 90 -18.42 -2.72 11.59
N LEU A 91 -18.91 -2.26 10.44
CA LEU A 91 -19.19 -0.85 10.16
C LEU A 91 -20.69 -0.59 10.38
N ALA A 92 -21.03 -0.06 11.55
CA ALA A 92 -22.42 0.18 11.95
C ALA A 92 -22.93 1.50 11.34
N MET A 93 -23.74 1.41 10.26
CA MET A 93 -24.36 2.57 9.62
C MET A 93 -25.82 2.70 10.02
N TYR A 94 -26.14 3.59 10.95
CA TYR A 94 -27.51 3.84 11.38
C TYR A 94 -28.39 4.35 10.26
N THR A 95 -29.64 3.85 10.24
CA THR A 95 -30.65 4.13 9.21
C THR A 95 -31.59 5.26 9.57
N SER A 96 -32.23 5.19 10.76
CA SER A 96 -33.33 6.09 11.15
C SER A 96 -32.98 7.07 12.26
N GLU A 97 -31.87 6.90 12.96
CA GLU A 97 -31.43 7.77 14.04
C GLU A 97 -30.97 9.15 13.53
N TYR A 98 -30.61 10.04 14.47
CA TYR A 98 -30.07 11.37 14.10
C TYR A 98 -28.91 11.22 13.12
N ASN A 99 -28.97 11.98 12.01
CA ASN A 99 -28.04 11.84 10.87
C ASN A 99 -28.00 10.43 10.25
N GLY A 100 -29.05 9.62 10.43
CA GLY A 100 -29.18 8.31 9.81
C GLY A 100 -29.25 8.39 8.29
N TYR A 101 -28.82 7.32 7.63
CA TYR A 101 -28.79 7.23 6.17
C TYR A 101 -30.15 7.53 5.51
N CYS A 102 -31.27 7.16 6.17
CA CYS A 102 -32.63 7.37 5.69
C CYS A 102 -33.30 8.66 6.23
N THR A 103 -32.71 9.36 7.20
CA THR A 103 -33.38 10.42 7.98
C THR A 103 -32.61 11.73 8.08
N GLY A 104 -31.78 12.04 7.12
CA GLY A 104 -31.12 13.34 7.02
C GLY A 104 -29.59 13.29 7.05
N GLY A 105 -28.98 12.12 7.19
CA GLY A 105 -27.56 11.91 6.97
C GLY A 105 -27.18 12.13 5.51
N ASN A 106 -25.96 12.55 5.27
CA ASN A 106 -25.43 12.62 3.92
C ASN A 106 -25.10 11.19 3.43
N GLN A 107 -25.94 10.64 2.58
CA GLN A 107 -25.83 9.26 2.09
C GLN A 107 -24.49 9.01 1.41
N GLU A 108 -23.99 9.97 0.64
CA GLU A 108 -22.72 9.80 -0.09
C GLU A 108 -21.50 9.81 0.86
N GLU A 109 -21.49 10.68 1.86
CA GLU A 109 -20.46 10.68 2.90
C GLU A 109 -20.45 9.37 3.69
N LEU A 110 -21.63 8.85 4.06
CA LEU A 110 -21.74 7.57 4.76
C LEU A 110 -21.27 6.39 3.90
N LYS A 111 -21.60 6.39 2.61
CA LYS A 111 -21.07 5.39 1.67
C LYS A 111 -19.54 5.52 1.51
N ASN A 112 -19.00 6.74 1.49
CA ASN A 112 -17.56 6.95 1.44
C ASN A 112 -16.85 6.43 2.69
N LEU A 113 -17.42 6.61 3.89
CA LEU A 113 -16.91 6.00 5.11
C LEU A 113 -16.91 4.47 5.05
N ILE A 114 -17.92 3.87 4.44
CA ILE A 114 -17.94 2.41 4.21
C ILE A 114 -16.85 2.01 3.23
N ARG A 115 -16.65 2.74 2.11
CA ARG A 115 -15.57 2.51 1.15
C ARG A 115 -14.20 2.57 1.80
N ASP A 116 -13.97 3.61 2.60
CA ASP A 116 -12.74 3.76 3.36
C ASP A 116 -12.55 2.62 4.37
N GLY A 117 -13.59 2.26 5.11
CA GLY A 117 -13.55 1.15 6.06
C GLY A 117 -13.26 -0.20 5.40
N VAL A 118 -13.86 -0.49 4.23
CA VAL A 118 -13.55 -1.69 3.43
C VAL A 118 -12.12 -1.67 2.95
N ARG A 119 -11.63 -0.53 2.44
CA ARG A 119 -10.24 -0.36 1.99
C ARG A 119 -9.27 -0.59 3.15
N TYR A 120 -9.44 0.07 4.29
CA TYR A 120 -8.56 -0.09 5.46
C TYR A 120 -8.58 -1.51 6.04
N ALA A 121 -9.74 -2.17 6.07
CA ALA A 121 -9.83 -3.57 6.48
C ALA A 121 -9.06 -4.49 5.52
N THR A 122 -9.21 -4.29 4.21
CA THR A 122 -8.53 -5.07 3.17
C THR A 122 -7.00 -4.91 3.25
N GLU A 123 -6.52 -3.66 3.37
CA GLU A 123 -5.10 -3.32 3.50
C GLU A 123 -4.46 -3.93 4.76
N ASN A 124 -5.26 -4.16 5.81
CA ASN A 124 -4.81 -4.76 7.07
C ASN A 124 -5.20 -6.25 7.23
N ASN A 125 -5.54 -6.96 6.15
CA ASN A 125 -5.89 -8.38 6.19
C ASN A 125 -7.05 -8.73 7.15
N MET A 126 -8.01 -7.82 7.28
CA MET A 126 -9.22 -8.01 8.09
C MET A 126 -10.44 -8.28 7.22
N TYR A 127 -11.39 -9.05 7.76
CA TYR A 127 -12.74 -9.08 7.24
C TYR A 127 -13.51 -7.85 7.67
N VAL A 128 -14.53 -7.48 6.89
CA VAL A 128 -15.38 -6.32 7.19
C VAL A 128 -16.84 -6.65 7.00
N ILE A 129 -17.67 -6.30 7.99
CA ILE A 129 -19.13 -6.43 7.92
C ILE A 129 -19.69 -5.04 7.59
N VAL A 130 -20.38 -4.93 6.45
CA VAL A 130 -21.15 -3.74 6.08
C VAL A 130 -22.55 -3.90 6.66
N ASP A 131 -22.88 -3.11 7.69
CA ASP A 131 -24.08 -3.26 8.49
C ASP A 131 -25.11 -2.17 8.22
N TRP A 132 -26.28 -2.57 7.76
CA TRP A 132 -27.49 -1.76 7.70
C TRP A 132 -28.14 -1.71 9.09
N HIS A 133 -27.71 -0.71 9.89
CA HIS A 133 -27.94 -0.65 11.33
C HIS A 133 -29.31 -0.09 11.68
N ILE A 134 -30.36 -0.91 11.53
CA ILE A 134 -31.73 -0.56 11.99
C ILE A 134 -31.82 -0.65 13.51
N LEU A 135 -32.56 0.27 14.13
CA LEU A 135 -32.86 0.27 15.58
C LEU A 135 -34.23 0.89 15.85
N SER A 136 -34.39 2.24 15.80
CA SER A 136 -35.67 2.92 16.06
C SER A 136 -36.70 2.72 14.94
N ASP A 137 -36.27 2.36 13.75
CA ASP A 137 -37.13 1.95 12.63
C ASP A 137 -37.72 0.56 12.80
N ASN A 138 -37.32 -0.20 13.82
CA ASN A 138 -37.86 -1.47 14.28
C ASN A 138 -37.96 -2.56 13.19
N ASN A 139 -38.65 -2.27 12.08
CA ASN A 139 -38.95 -3.23 11.01
C ASN A 139 -38.13 -2.85 9.76
N PRO A 140 -37.27 -3.75 9.24
CA PRO A 140 -36.42 -3.46 8.10
C PRO A 140 -37.17 -3.11 6.81
N ASN A 141 -38.46 -3.46 6.73
CA ASN A 141 -39.31 -3.09 5.59
C ASN A 141 -39.66 -1.60 5.52
N ILE A 142 -39.43 -0.80 6.58
CA ILE A 142 -39.74 0.65 6.59
C ILE A 142 -38.93 1.38 5.54
N TYR A 143 -37.62 1.07 5.40
CA TYR A 143 -36.72 1.69 4.41
C TYR A 143 -36.25 0.70 3.36
N ILE A 144 -37.08 -0.26 2.97
CA ILE A 144 -36.70 -1.35 2.05
C ILE A 144 -36.19 -0.85 0.70
N GLU A 145 -36.75 0.23 0.15
CA GLU A 145 -36.32 0.76 -1.15
C GLU A 145 -34.93 1.41 -1.06
N GLN A 146 -34.63 2.09 0.04
CA GLN A 146 -33.29 2.62 0.32
C GLN A 146 -32.29 1.49 0.55
N ALA A 147 -32.68 0.45 1.27
CA ALA A 147 -31.85 -0.75 1.48
C ALA A 147 -31.54 -1.45 0.15
N LYS A 148 -32.52 -1.62 -0.75
CA LYS A 148 -32.32 -2.18 -2.07
C LYS A 148 -31.30 -1.38 -2.90
N GLN A 149 -31.40 -0.04 -2.88
CA GLN A 149 -30.47 0.84 -3.59
C GLN A 149 -29.06 0.73 -3.01
N PHE A 150 -28.95 0.81 -1.69
CA PHE A 150 -27.69 0.72 -0.97
C PHE A 150 -26.98 -0.62 -1.23
N PHE A 151 -27.64 -1.75 -1.03
CA PHE A 151 -27.03 -3.05 -1.24
C PHE A 151 -26.72 -3.34 -2.70
N ASN A 152 -27.54 -2.84 -3.64
CA ASN A 152 -27.21 -2.95 -5.06
C ASN A 152 -25.91 -2.20 -5.40
N GLU A 153 -25.75 -1.00 -4.89
CA GLU A 153 -24.54 -0.19 -5.13
C GLU A 153 -23.31 -0.80 -4.43
N MET A 154 -23.40 -1.05 -3.12
CA MET A 154 -22.27 -1.54 -2.35
C MET A 154 -21.83 -2.96 -2.76
N SER A 155 -22.76 -3.86 -3.05
CA SER A 155 -22.39 -5.20 -3.46
C SER A 155 -21.81 -5.25 -4.89
N ALA A 156 -22.20 -4.32 -5.76
CA ALA A 156 -21.58 -4.19 -7.08
C ALA A 156 -20.15 -3.62 -6.97
N GLU A 157 -19.95 -2.65 -6.08
CA GLU A 157 -18.64 -2.03 -5.85
C GLU A 157 -17.64 -3.00 -5.21
N PHE A 158 -18.10 -3.82 -4.27
CA PHE A 158 -17.24 -4.74 -3.52
C PHE A 158 -17.27 -6.18 -4.04
N ALA A 159 -17.79 -6.44 -5.23
CA ALA A 159 -17.94 -7.79 -5.78
C ALA A 159 -16.64 -8.61 -5.83
N ASP A 160 -15.51 -7.94 -6.07
CA ASP A 160 -14.18 -8.55 -6.13
C ASP A 160 -13.48 -8.60 -4.75
N HIS A 161 -14.10 -8.10 -3.68
CA HIS A 161 -13.55 -8.09 -2.33
C HIS A 161 -13.97 -9.35 -1.57
N GLU A 162 -13.05 -10.30 -1.41
CA GLU A 162 -13.33 -11.59 -0.75
C GLU A 162 -13.53 -11.48 0.77
N ASN A 163 -13.17 -10.33 1.37
CA ASN A 163 -13.24 -10.06 2.80
C ASN A 163 -14.50 -9.30 3.25
N VAL A 164 -15.42 -8.98 2.33
CA VAL A 164 -16.65 -8.23 2.66
C VAL A 164 -17.79 -9.19 2.97
N LEU A 165 -18.46 -8.96 4.12
CA LEU A 165 -19.70 -9.59 4.54
C LEU A 165 -20.79 -8.51 4.63
N TYR A 166 -22.04 -8.87 4.41
CA TYR A 166 -23.17 -7.94 4.48
C TYR A 166 -24.14 -8.33 5.61
N GLU A 167 -24.36 -7.45 6.58
CA GLU A 167 -25.41 -7.57 7.57
C GLU A 167 -26.60 -6.71 7.12
N ILE A 168 -27.68 -7.36 6.71
CA ILE A 168 -28.76 -6.67 6.01
C ILE A 168 -29.80 -6.04 6.92
N CYS A 169 -29.79 -6.36 8.22
CA CYS A 169 -30.56 -5.65 9.25
C CYS A 169 -29.99 -5.98 10.63
N ASN A 170 -29.64 -4.95 11.41
CA ASN A 170 -29.03 -5.05 12.73
C ASN A 170 -29.97 -5.67 13.79
N GLU A 171 -30.96 -4.91 14.23
CA GLU A 171 -31.82 -5.26 15.39
C GLU A 171 -33.29 -5.06 15.11
N PRO A 172 -33.95 -5.94 14.36
CA PRO A 172 -35.41 -5.93 14.24
C PRO A 172 -36.08 -6.07 15.60
N ASN A 173 -37.00 -5.15 15.93
CA ASN A 173 -37.59 -5.05 17.25
C ASN A 173 -39.05 -4.55 17.22
N GLY A 174 -39.60 -4.05 18.30
CA GLY A 174 -40.94 -3.44 18.35
C GLY A 174 -42.10 -4.38 17.94
N GLY A 175 -41.90 -5.70 18.06
CA GLY A 175 -42.88 -6.70 17.65
C GLY A 175 -42.78 -7.14 16.18
N THR A 176 -41.71 -6.75 15.48
CA THR A 176 -41.38 -7.26 14.13
C THR A 176 -41.18 -8.78 14.19
N SER A 177 -41.94 -9.50 13.39
CA SER A 177 -41.91 -10.96 13.37
C SER A 177 -40.80 -11.51 12.48
N TRP A 178 -40.41 -12.77 12.69
CA TRP A 178 -39.50 -13.47 11.77
C TRP A 178 -40.06 -13.51 10.33
N SER A 179 -41.35 -13.57 10.15
CA SER A 179 -41.98 -13.54 8.82
C SER A 179 -41.75 -12.20 8.13
N ASP A 180 -41.77 -11.07 8.83
CA ASP A 180 -41.50 -9.75 8.29
C ASP A 180 -40.03 -9.63 7.87
N ILE A 181 -39.10 -10.11 8.72
CA ILE A 181 -37.67 -10.10 8.48
C ILE A 181 -37.32 -11.00 7.28
N LYS A 182 -37.89 -12.20 7.25
CA LYS A 182 -37.68 -13.15 6.16
C LYS A 182 -38.17 -12.58 4.81
N SER A 183 -39.33 -11.94 4.80
CA SER A 183 -39.87 -11.27 3.61
C SER A 183 -39.01 -10.12 3.13
N TYR A 184 -38.38 -9.38 4.04
CA TYR A 184 -37.36 -8.37 3.72
C TYR A 184 -36.10 -9.01 3.14
N ALA A 185 -35.54 -10.01 3.80
CA ALA A 185 -34.31 -10.70 3.40
C ALA A 185 -34.44 -11.33 2.01
N GLU A 186 -35.60 -11.96 1.72
CA GLU A 186 -35.93 -12.56 0.41
C GLU A 186 -35.97 -11.53 -0.74
N GLN A 187 -36.06 -10.23 -0.43
CA GLN A 187 -35.97 -9.15 -1.42
C GLN A 187 -34.57 -8.56 -1.55
N ILE A 188 -33.76 -8.55 -0.47
CA ILE A 188 -32.39 -7.98 -0.47
C ILE A 188 -31.36 -9.01 -0.96
N ILE A 189 -31.46 -10.26 -0.51
CA ILE A 189 -30.50 -11.32 -0.87
C ILE A 189 -30.32 -11.45 -2.39
N PRO A 190 -31.36 -11.50 -3.24
CA PRO A 190 -31.20 -11.59 -4.69
C PRO A 190 -30.43 -10.43 -5.30
N ILE A 191 -30.56 -9.23 -4.71
CA ILE A 191 -29.85 -8.02 -5.17
C ILE A 191 -28.34 -8.17 -4.92
N ILE A 192 -27.96 -8.58 -3.73
CA ILE A 192 -26.53 -8.84 -3.41
C ILE A 192 -26.00 -9.98 -4.28
N ARG A 193 -26.76 -11.07 -4.42
CA ARG A 193 -26.37 -12.25 -5.21
C ARG A 193 -26.20 -11.96 -6.70
N ALA A 194 -26.87 -10.96 -7.24
CA ALA A 194 -26.71 -10.53 -8.61
C ALA A 194 -25.32 -9.92 -8.88
N ASN A 195 -24.67 -9.39 -7.85
CA ASN A 195 -23.36 -8.74 -7.91
C ASN A 195 -22.24 -9.61 -7.31
N ASP A 196 -22.49 -10.23 -6.14
CA ASP A 196 -21.58 -11.16 -5.47
C ASP A 196 -22.33 -12.46 -5.11
N GLU A 197 -22.13 -13.48 -5.93
CA GLU A 197 -22.78 -14.79 -5.80
C GLU A 197 -22.44 -15.49 -4.45
N ASN A 198 -21.24 -15.23 -3.92
CA ASN A 198 -20.65 -15.99 -2.82
C ASN A 198 -20.53 -15.23 -1.51
N ALA A 199 -20.87 -13.94 -1.45
CA ALA A 199 -20.78 -13.16 -0.21
C ALA A 199 -21.53 -13.84 0.95
N ILE A 200 -20.98 -13.76 2.15
CA ILE A 200 -21.73 -14.11 3.37
C ILE A 200 -22.71 -12.99 3.67
N ILE A 201 -23.98 -13.35 3.80
CA ILE A 201 -25.07 -12.42 4.17
C ILE A 201 -25.59 -12.80 5.54
N ILE A 202 -25.61 -11.84 6.45
CA ILE A 202 -26.05 -11.99 7.83
C ILE A 202 -27.41 -11.32 7.99
N VAL A 203 -28.35 -12.02 8.55
CA VAL A 203 -29.73 -11.57 8.71
C VAL A 203 -30.06 -11.44 10.21
N GLY A 204 -30.45 -10.24 10.65
CA GLY A 204 -30.92 -10.00 12.00
C GLY A 204 -32.14 -10.87 12.35
N THR A 205 -32.34 -11.16 13.61
CA THR A 205 -33.45 -11.97 14.09
C THR A 205 -34.40 -11.14 14.97
N PRO A 206 -35.64 -11.59 15.28
CA PRO A 206 -36.57 -10.78 16.07
C PRO A 206 -36.06 -10.47 17.49
N ASN A 207 -36.68 -9.46 18.11
CA ASN A 207 -36.41 -9.03 19.49
C ASN A 207 -34.95 -8.64 19.73
N TRP A 208 -34.48 -7.62 18.96
CA TRP A 208 -33.10 -7.13 19.03
C TRP A 208 -32.10 -8.26 18.76
N SER A 209 -32.32 -9.00 17.69
CA SER A 209 -31.48 -10.14 17.24
C SER A 209 -31.27 -11.22 18.32
N GLN A 210 -32.29 -11.51 19.15
CA GLN A 210 -32.20 -12.54 20.19
C GLN A 210 -32.92 -13.84 19.83
N TYR A 211 -33.99 -13.79 19.01
CA TYR A 211 -34.87 -14.95 18.77
C TYR A 211 -34.40 -15.81 17.59
N VAL A 212 -33.14 -16.27 17.64
CA VAL A 212 -32.55 -17.17 16.62
C VAL A 212 -33.31 -18.51 16.52
N ASN A 213 -34.06 -18.92 17.56
CA ASN A 213 -34.90 -20.11 17.53
C ASN A 213 -36.06 -20.00 16.52
N GLU A 214 -36.58 -18.80 16.26
CA GLU A 214 -37.60 -18.58 15.22
C GLU A 214 -37.02 -18.75 13.82
N ALA A 215 -35.82 -18.22 13.60
CA ALA A 215 -35.06 -18.43 12.35
C ALA A 215 -34.70 -19.92 12.17
N ALA A 216 -34.31 -20.63 13.24
CA ALA A 216 -33.99 -22.05 13.19
C ALA A 216 -35.22 -22.92 12.84
N ALA A 217 -36.41 -22.51 13.26
CA ALA A 217 -37.67 -23.22 12.96
C ALA A 217 -38.14 -23.03 11.49
N ASN A 218 -37.70 -21.94 10.81
CA ASN A 218 -38.11 -21.60 9.44
C ASN A 218 -37.05 -20.79 8.72
N SER A 219 -35.87 -21.35 8.55
CA SER A 219 -34.71 -20.66 7.95
C SER A 219 -34.97 -20.23 6.50
N ILE A 220 -34.17 -19.28 6.02
CA ILE A 220 -34.15 -18.86 4.62
C ILE A 220 -33.56 -20.01 3.80
N THR A 221 -34.22 -20.38 2.71
CA THR A 221 -33.83 -21.50 1.85
C THR A 221 -33.63 -21.03 0.40
N GLY A 222 -32.88 -21.81 -0.39
CA GLY A 222 -32.61 -21.50 -1.79
C GLY A 222 -31.40 -20.61 -2.03
N TYR A 223 -30.70 -20.22 -0.97
CA TYR A 223 -29.45 -19.45 -1.02
C TYR A 223 -28.37 -20.10 -0.16
N SER A 224 -27.13 -20.05 -0.61
CA SER A 224 -25.94 -20.42 0.17
C SER A 224 -25.40 -19.22 0.95
N ASN A 225 -24.48 -19.46 1.89
CA ASN A 225 -23.75 -18.43 2.64
C ASN A 225 -24.68 -17.42 3.37
N ILE A 226 -25.74 -17.93 3.98
CA ILE A 226 -26.64 -17.13 4.85
C ILE A 226 -26.31 -17.47 6.30
N MET A 227 -26.16 -16.46 7.13
CA MET A 227 -26.00 -16.55 8.58
C MET A 227 -27.07 -15.72 9.30
N TYR A 228 -27.24 -15.96 10.59
CA TYR A 228 -28.24 -15.31 11.41
C TYR A 228 -27.60 -14.62 12.59
N SER A 229 -27.95 -13.34 12.80
CA SER A 229 -27.38 -12.55 13.88
C SER A 229 -28.01 -12.93 15.22
N LEU A 230 -27.17 -13.06 16.25
CA LEU A 230 -27.55 -13.05 17.64
C LEU A 230 -26.82 -11.94 18.38
N HIS A 231 -27.56 -11.12 19.14
CA HIS A 231 -26.99 -10.06 19.97
C HIS A 231 -27.24 -10.36 21.45
N PHE A 232 -26.24 -9.99 22.27
CA PHE A 232 -26.36 -10.09 23.71
C PHE A 232 -25.57 -9.03 24.46
N TYR A 233 -26.05 -8.70 25.68
CA TYR A 233 -25.31 -7.92 26.65
C TYR A 233 -25.23 -8.75 27.94
N ALA A 234 -24.01 -9.16 28.33
CA ALA A 234 -23.81 -10.27 29.25
C ALA A 234 -24.43 -10.07 30.65
N ALA A 235 -24.45 -8.82 31.14
CA ALA A 235 -25.05 -8.53 32.44
C ALA A 235 -26.60 -8.60 32.42
N THR A 236 -27.23 -8.69 31.23
CA THR A 236 -28.69 -8.90 31.09
C THR A 236 -29.02 -10.28 30.54
N HIS A 237 -28.29 -10.72 29.52
CA HIS A 237 -28.60 -11.94 28.75
C HIS A 237 -27.72 -13.09 29.25
N THR A 238 -28.30 -13.99 30.00
CA THR A 238 -27.58 -15.06 30.71
C THR A 238 -27.87 -16.44 30.10
N ASP A 239 -27.97 -17.50 30.93
CA ASP A 239 -28.14 -18.89 30.49
C ASP A 239 -29.32 -19.10 29.54
N TYR A 240 -30.43 -18.38 29.74
CA TYR A 240 -31.62 -18.57 28.90
C TYR A 240 -31.32 -18.28 27.42
N LEU A 241 -30.54 -17.23 27.11
CA LEU A 241 -30.24 -16.88 25.75
C LEU A 241 -29.06 -17.72 25.19
N ARG A 242 -28.08 -18.09 26.04
CA ARG A 242 -27.05 -19.07 25.66
C ARG A 242 -27.65 -20.41 25.27
N ASN A 243 -28.62 -20.91 26.05
CA ASN A 243 -29.32 -22.15 25.74
C ASN A 243 -30.15 -22.06 24.45
N THR A 244 -30.73 -20.89 24.16
CA THR A 244 -31.43 -20.63 22.90
C THR A 244 -30.44 -20.68 21.71
N MET A 245 -29.28 -20.05 21.83
CA MET A 245 -28.19 -20.11 20.82
C MET A 245 -27.71 -21.55 20.61
N GLU A 246 -27.39 -22.25 21.70
CA GLU A 246 -26.90 -23.64 21.63
C GLU A 246 -27.92 -24.58 20.97
N SER A 247 -29.21 -24.40 21.29
CA SER A 247 -30.28 -25.17 20.66
C SER A 247 -30.37 -24.87 19.15
N ALA A 248 -30.27 -23.61 18.74
CA ALA A 248 -30.32 -23.22 17.33
C ALA A 248 -29.10 -23.75 16.54
N LEU A 249 -27.93 -23.69 17.12
CA LEU A 249 -26.67 -24.25 16.54
C LEU A 249 -26.79 -25.78 16.38
N ASN A 250 -27.30 -26.48 17.39
CA ASN A 250 -27.50 -27.93 17.33
C ASN A 250 -28.58 -28.35 16.31
N ASN A 251 -29.47 -27.44 15.94
CA ASN A 251 -30.45 -27.61 14.86
C ASN A 251 -29.85 -27.18 13.48
N GLY A 252 -28.55 -26.86 13.41
CA GLY A 252 -27.84 -26.56 12.17
C GLY A 252 -27.97 -25.11 11.70
N LEU A 253 -28.47 -24.18 12.54
CA LEU A 253 -28.52 -22.76 12.16
C LEU A 253 -27.13 -22.13 12.27
N PRO A 254 -26.54 -21.55 11.20
CA PRO A 254 -25.29 -20.81 11.27
C PRO A 254 -25.52 -19.45 11.93
N ILE A 255 -24.89 -19.21 13.07
CA ILE A 255 -25.02 -17.98 13.85
C ILE A 255 -23.72 -17.18 13.81
N PHE A 256 -23.86 -15.85 13.70
CA PHE A 256 -22.81 -14.87 13.95
C PHE A 256 -23.28 -13.94 15.08
N VAL A 257 -22.48 -13.74 16.11
CA VAL A 257 -22.75 -12.72 17.13
C VAL A 257 -22.13 -11.40 16.63
N THR A 258 -22.89 -10.69 15.79
CA THR A 258 -22.42 -9.45 15.16
C THR A 258 -22.33 -8.27 16.11
N GLU A 259 -22.98 -8.39 17.28
CA GLU A 259 -22.90 -7.41 18.36
C GLU A 259 -23.00 -8.08 19.73
N TYR A 260 -22.05 -7.77 20.63
CA TYR A 260 -22.18 -8.11 22.03
C TYR A 260 -21.54 -7.07 22.95
N GLY A 261 -22.08 -6.96 24.18
CA GLY A 261 -21.48 -6.15 25.24
C GLY A 261 -21.31 -6.97 26.53
N ILE A 262 -20.39 -6.53 27.40
CA ILE A 262 -20.13 -7.13 28.70
C ILE A 262 -20.94 -6.47 29.84
N CYS A 263 -21.55 -5.32 29.55
CA CYS A 263 -22.47 -4.58 30.43
C CYS A 263 -23.91 -5.06 30.28
N ASP A 264 -24.86 -4.31 30.86
CA ASP A 264 -26.27 -4.55 30.66
C ASP A 264 -26.78 -4.05 29.30
N SER A 265 -28.01 -4.40 28.95
CA SER A 265 -28.60 -4.12 27.63
C SER A 265 -28.86 -2.65 27.33
N SER A 266 -28.63 -1.73 28.28
CA SER A 266 -28.63 -0.29 28.00
C SER A 266 -27.34 0.19 27.30
N GLY A 267 -26.29 -0.64 27.25
CA GLY A 267 -24.96 -0.28 26.79
C GLY A 267 -24.14 0.57 27.78
N ASN A 268 -24.77 1.01 28.90
CA ASN A 268 -24.17 1.93 29.86
C ASN A 268 -24.31 1.53 31.33
N GLY A 269 -24.67 0.28 31.60
CA GLY A 269 -24.84 -0.24 32.98
C GLY A 269 -23.62 -1.01 33.49
N GLY A 270 -23.86 -1.80 34.54
CA GLY A 270 -22.82 -2.59 35.18
C GLY A 270 -22.26 -3.70 34.29
N ILE A 271 -20.98 -4.03 34.49
CA ILE A 271 -20.31 -5.15 33.82
C ILE A 271 -20.49 -6.43 34.63
N ASP A 272 -20.73 -7.55 33.95
CA ASP A 272 -20.68 -8.90 34.54
C ASP A 272 -19.61 -9.76 33.82
N TYR A 273 -18.41 -9.78 34.37
CA TYR A 273 -17.27 -10.54 33.81
C TYR A 273 -17.52 -12.05 33.83
N TYR A 274 -18.25 -12.58 34.83
CA TYR A 274 -18.55 -14.01 34.88
C TYR A 274 -19.47 -14.44 33.73
N GLN A 275 -20.56 -13.72 33.53
CA GLN A 275 -21.47 -14.02 32.42
C GLN A 275 -20.80 -13.76 31.05
N SER A 276 -19.94 -12.75 30.95
CA SER A 276 -19.17 -12.47 29.75
C SER A 276 -18.25 -13.64 29.38
N GLN A 277 -17.57 -14.23 30.37
CA GLN A 277 -16.70 -15.38 30.13
C GLN A 277 -17.52 -16.62 29.70
N GLN A 278 -18.69 -16.86 30.30
CA GLN A 278 -19.56 -17.95 29.88
C GLN A 278 -20.02 -17.80 28.41
N TRP A 279 -20.22 -16.56 27.94
CA TRP A 279 -20.51 -16.29 26.53
C TRP A 279 -19.32 -16.58 25.62
N ILE A 280 -18.15 -16.14 25.99
CA ILE A 280 -16.90 -16.42 25.22
C ILE A 280 -16.64 -17.92 25.15
N ASP A 281 -16.82 -18.65 26.27
CA ASP A 281 -16.58 -20.09 26.33
C ASP A 281 -17.52 -20.86 25.37
N ILE A 282 -18.83 -20.53 25.35
CA ILE A 282 -19.76 -21.19 24.44
C ILE A 282 -19.54 -20.80 22.98
N MET A 283 -19.20 -19.54 22.67
CA MET A 283 -18.87 -19.10 21.31
C MET A 283 -17.61 -19.81 20.79
N ASN A 284 -16.58 -19.93 21.62
CA ASN A 284 -15.38 -20.68 21.26
C ASN A 284 -15.66 -22.19 21.09
N LYS A 285 -16.49 -22.80 21.94
CA LYS A 285 -16.89 -24.22 21.84
C LYS A 285 -17.52 -24.55 20.48
N TYR A 286 -18.37 -23.66 19.97
CA TYR A 286 -19.12 -23.87 18.73
C TYR A 286 -18.50 -23.14 17.52
N ASN A 287 -17.32 -22.53 17.67
CA ASN A 287 -16.65 -21.73 16.64
C ASN A 287 -17.54 -20.59 16.09
N VAL A 288 -18.36 -19.98 16.97
CA VAL A 288 -19.23 -18.85 16.62
C VAL A 288 -18.39 -17.58 16.54
N SER A 289 -18.41 -16.90 15.40
CA SER A 289 -17.75 -15.62 15.19
C SER A 289 -18.47 -14.48 15.94
N TYR A 290 -17.72 -13.44 16.33
CA TYR A 290 -18.29 -12.34 17.12
C TYR A 290 -17.59 -10.99 16.90
N CYS A 291 -18.37 -9.89 17.10
CA CYS A 291 -17.89 -8.51 17.18
C CYS A 291 -18.38 -7.88 18.50
N MET A 292 -17.47 -7.29 19.27
CA MET A 292 -17.83 -6.55 20.47
C MET A 292 -18.32 -5.15 20.12
N TRP A 293 -19.33 -4.68 20.79
CA TRP A 293 -19.82 -3.31 20.76
C TRP A 293 -19.13 -2.50 21.87
N ASN A 294 -18.43 -1.34 21.69
CA ASN A 294 -18.22 -0.66 20.43
C ASN A 294 -16.88 0.13 20.44
N LEU A 295 -16.34 0.38 19.26
CA LEU A 295 -15.18 1.25 19.02
C LEU A 295 -15.64 2.72 19.03
N SER A 296 -15.51 3.37 20.16
CA SER A 296 -15.68 4.82 20.36
C SER A 296 -15.14 5.24 21.73
N ASN A 297 -15.09 6.55 21.96
CA ASN A 297 -14.86 7.15 23.29
C ASN A 297 -16.17 7.72 23.89
N LYS A 298 -17.30 7.23 23.45
CA LYS A 298 -18.61 7.64 23.99
C LYS A 298 -18.64 7.42 25.50
N SER A 299 -19.27 8.34 26.22
CA SER A 299 -19.42 8.22 27.68
C SER A 299 -20.45 7.14 28.03
N GLU A 300 -20.11 5.88 27.77
CA GLU A 300 -20.90 4.70 28.12
C GLU A 300 -19.98 3.50 28.39
N THR A 301 -20.50 2.52 29.14
CA THR A 301 -19.70 1.36 29.58
C THR A 301 -19.25 0.46 28.42
N SER A 302 -20.04 0.36 27.36
CA SER A 302 -19.72 -0.49 26.20
C SER A 302 -18.60 0.08 25.31
N ALA A 303 -18.30 1.38 25.38
CA ALA A 303 -17.21 1.98 24.60
C ALA A 303 -15.85 1.42 25.05
N ILE A 304 -14.99 1.02 24.10
CA ILE A 304 -13.69 0.43 24.44
C ILE A 304 -12.61 1.47 24.74
N ILE A 305 -12.80 2.72 24.34
CA ILE A 305 -11.88 3.82 24.59
C ILE A 305 -12.45 4.68 25.71
N ASN A 306 -11.62 5.10 26.66
CA ASN A 306 -12.01 6.00 27.72
C ASN A 306 -12.56 7.32 27.16
N ASN A 307 -13.62 7.85 27.77
CA ASN A 307 -14.31 9.07 27.31
C ASN A 307 -13.47 10.36 27.38
N TRP A 308 -12.37 10.36 28.11
CA TRP A 308 -11.43 11.47 28.16
C TRP A 308 -10.34 11.39 27.05
N CYS A 309 -10.17 10.22 26.43
CA CYS A 309 -9.20 10.01 25.36
C CYS A 309 -9.74 10.58 24.05
N ASN A 310 -9.00 11.47 23.42
CA ASN A 310 -9.35 12.08 22.14
C ASN A 310 -8.55 11.51 20.97
N LYS A 311 -7.78 10.44 21.21
CA LYS A 311 -7.09 9.72 20.13
C LYS A 311 -8.10 8.89 19.33
N THR A 312 -7.81 8.74 18.05
CA THR A 312 -8.58 7.89 17.14
C THR A 312 -7.78 6.69 16.62
N SER A 313 -6.51 6.62 17.03
CA SER A 313 -5.54 5.54 16.79
C SER A 313 -4.39 5.67 17.80
N ASP A 314 -3.39 4.79 17.72
CA ASP A 314 -2.22 4.77 18.60
C ASP A 314 -2.59 4.76 20.09
N PHE A 315 -3.62 3.96 20.41
CA PHE A 315 -4.05 3.79 21.79
C PHE A 315 -2.97 3.09 22.61
N THR A 316 -2.80 3.55 23.83
CA THR A 316 -2.05 2.85 24.86
C THR A 316 -3.01 2.06 25.76
N THR A 317 -2.49 1.16 26.57
CA THR A 317 -3.31 0.44 27.54
C THR A 317 -4.11 1.38 28.47
N ASP A 318 -3.53 2.53 28.84
CA ASP A 318 -4.20 3.54 29.66
C ASP A 318 -5.39 4.22 28.97
N ASP A 319 -5.42 4.26 27.65
CA ASP A 319 -6.51 4.85 26.88
C ASP A 319 -7.76 3.94 26.86
N LEU A 320 -7.62 2.65 27.23
CA LEU A 320 -8.68 1.66 27.20
C LEU A 320 -9.63 1.78 28.40
N SER A 321 -10.92 1.64 28.14
CA SER A 321 -11.93 1.44 29.18
C SER A 321 -11.89 0.01 29.73
N ALA A 322 -12.71 -0.30 30.74
CA ALA A 322 -12.89 -1.67 31.22
C ALA A 322 -13.35 -2.64 30.10
N SER A 323 -14.18 -2.17 29.18
CA SER A 323 -14.62 -2.93 28.01
C SER A 323 -13.47 -3.12 27.00
N GLY A 324 -12.60 -2.11 26.84
CA GLY A 324 -11.40 -2.20 26.01
C GLY A 324 -10.36 -3.20 26.55
N HIS A 325 -10.10 -3.18 27.84
CA HIS A 325 -9.25 -4.17 28.49
C HIS A 325 -9.82 -5.60 28.36
N TRP A 326 -11.13 -5.75 28.51
CA TRP A 326 -11.78 -7.04 28.29
C TRP A 326 -11.58 -7.55 26.85
N LEU A 327 -11.85 -6.71 25.87
CA LEU A 327 -11.67 -7.08 24.46
C LEU A 327 -10.23 -7.49 24.17
N LEU A 328 -9.26 -6.68 24.61
CA LEU A 328 -7.84 -6.99 24.44
C LEU A 328 -7.48 -8.35 25.03
N ASN A 329 -7.92 -8.61 26.26
CA ASN A 329 -7.65 -9.89 26.93
C ASN A 329 -8.30 -11.07 26.21
N VAL A 330 -9.54 -10.95 25.77
CA VAL A 330 -10.27 -12.01 25.03
C VAL A 330 -9.59 -12.34 23.70
N LEU A 331 -9.06 -11.34 23.00
CA LEU A 331 -8.46 -11.53 21.67
C LEU A 331 -7.00 -11.99 21.76
N THR A 332 -6.24 -11.52 22.75
CA THR A 332 -4.78 -11.75 22.82
C THR A 332 -4.34 -12.62 23.99
N GLY A 333 -5.17 -12.80 25.00
CA GLY A 333 -4.80 -13.43 26.28
C GLY A 333 -3.93 -12.53 27.17
N SER A 334 -3.90 -11.21 26.92
CA SER A 334 -3.09 -10.23 27.64
C SER A 334 -3.91 -8.99 27.98
N ASP A 335 -3.62 -8.36 29.13
CA ASP A 335 -4.21 -7.08 29.53
C ASP A 335 -3.37 -5.88 29.05
N GLU A 336 -2.24 -6.13 28.40
CA GLU A 336 -1.34 -5.10 27.91
C GLU A 336 -1.29 -5.15 26.38
N LEU A 337 -1.39 -3.99 25.75
CA LEU A 337 -1.10 -3.84 24.34
C LEU A 337 0.38 -4.16 24.12
N LYS A 338 0.65 -5.14 23.29
CA LYS A 338 2.02 -5.42 22.87
C LYS A 338 2.56 -4.21 22.12
N ASP A 339 3.85 -3.96 22.26
CA ASP A 339 4.53 -2.98 21.41
C ASP A 339 4.13 -3.26 19.95
N ARG A 340 3.90 -2.17 19.22
CA ARG A 340 3.48 -2.23 17.81
C ARG A 340 4.40 -3.17 17.06
N VAL A 341 3.89 -4.32 16.61
CA VAL A 341 4.63 -5.20 15.70
C VAL A 341 4.57 -4.53 14.34
N MET A 342 5.66 -3.86 13.97
CA MET A 342 5.77 -3.25 12.65
C MET A 342 5.82 -4.34 11.58
N SER A 343 5.12 -4.13 10.47
CA SER A 343 5.25 -4.97 9.28
C SER A 343 6.70 -4.93 8.76
N ASP A 344 7.11 -5.96 8.03
CA ASP A 344 8.41 -5.93 7.36
C ASP A 344 8.48 -4.79 6.35
N GLY A 345 9.65 -4.14 6.26
CA GLY A 345 9.87 -3.01 5.39
C GLY A 345 9.97 -1.67 6.11
N LEU A 346 9.77 -0.57 5.38
CA LEU A 346 9.95 0.79 5.88
C LEU A 346 8.67 1.30 6.55
N ASN A 347 8.71 1.48 7.86
CA ASN A 347 7.58 1.94 8.67
C ASN A 347 7.96 3.07 9.62
N CYS A 348 6.99 3.93 9.93
CA CYS A 348 7.14 5.01 10.89
C CYS A 348 6.77 4.55 12.30
N ASP A 349 7.63 4.78 13.27
CA ASP A 349 7.33 4.47 14.68
C ASP A 349 6.44 5.55 15.34
N SER A 350 6.02 5.31 16.57
CA SER A 350 5.18 6.24 17.34
C SER A 350 5.83 7.61 17.64
N ASN A 351 7.16 7.73 17.44
CA ASN A 351 7.90 8.97 17.59
C ASN A 351 8.11 9.71 16.27
N GLY A 352 7.54 9.19 15.17
CA GLY A 352 7.70 9.75 13.83
C GLY A 352 9.04 9.40 13.17
N VAL A 353 9.74 8.37 13.65
CA VAL A 353 11.00 7.90 13.08
C VAL A 353 10.74 6.77 12.09
N TRP A 354 11.20 6.93 10.87
CA TRP A 354 11.10 5.93 9.83
C TRP A 354 12.23 4.92 9.92
N ASN A 355 11.89 3.66 10.22
CA ASN A 355 12.83 2.55 10.38
C ASN A 355 12.46 1.37 9.47
N TYR A 356 13.45 0.59 9.07
CA TYR A 356 13.27 -0.65 8.33
C TYR A 356 13.12 -1.82 9.30
N TYR A 357 12.02 -2.53 9.21
CA TYR A 357 11.65 -3.61 10.12
C TYR A 357 11.72 -4.97 9.44
N ILE A 358 12.11 -5.99 10.20
CA ILE A 358 11.98 -7.41 9.85
C ILE A 358 11.42 -8.14 11.08
N ASN A 359 10.31 -8.88 10.90
CA ASN A 359 9.61 -9.57 11.99
C ASN A 359 9.28 -8.65 13.17
N GLY A 360 8.87 -7.41 12.87
CA GLY A 360 8.48 -6.41 13.87
C GLY A 360 9.62 -5.77 14.64
N VAL A 361 10.89 -6.05 14.30
CA VAL A 361 12.07 -5.48 14.94
C VAL A 361 12.84 -4.63 13.93
N VAL A 362 13.37 -3.48 14.37
CA VAL A 362 14.22 -2.64 13.51
C VAL A 362 15.47 -3.43 13.11
N ASP A 363 15.66 -3.63 11.81
CA ASP A 363 16.89 -4.23 11.28
C ASP A 363 18.00 -3.18 11.16
N THR A 364 18.72 -2.96 12.24
CA THR A 364 19.85 -2.02 12.28
C THR A 364 21.02 -2.40 11.39
N SER A 365 21.01 -3.60 10.78
CA SER A 365 22.01 -4.02 9.82
C SER A 365 21.66 -3.60 8.39
N TYR A 366 20.40 -3.23 8.13
CA TYR A 366 19.96 -2.83 6.79
C TYR A 366 20.56 -1.48 6.37
N ASN A 367 21.25 -1.50 5.24
CA ASN A 367 21.86 -0.34 4.59
C ASN A 367 21.57 -0.42 3.09
N GLY A 368 20.60 0.34 2.61
CA GLY A 368 20.14 0.23 1.23
C GLY A 368 19.12 1.29 0.86
N MET A 369 18.28 0.97 -0.10
CA MET A 369 17.09 1.75 -0.42
C MET A 369 15.85 0.93 -0.06
N ALA A 370 14.83 1.61 0.46
CA ALA A 370 13.52 1.02 0.72
C ALA A 370 12.41 2.00 0.31
N GLU A 371 11.28 1.44 -0.13
CA GLU A 371 10.11 2.19 -0.58
C GLU A 371 9.03 2.22 0.49
N ASN A 372 8.27 3.32 0.53
CA ASN A 372 7.00 3.45 1.22
C ASN A 372 6.03 4.27 0.35
N GLU A 373 4.86 4.61 0.87
CA GLU A 373 3.83 5.40 0.16
C GLU A 373 4.29 6.80 -0.28
N TYR A 374 5.41 7.30 0.25
CA TYR A 374 6.00 8.60 -0.13
C TYR A 374 7.15 8.48 -1.13
N GLY A 375 7.58 7.24 -1.46
CA GLY A 375 8.63 6.96 -2.43
C GLY A 375 9.82 6.20 -1.88
N TRP A 376 10.96 6.27 -2.60
CA TRP A 376 12.20 5.57 -2.28
C TRP A 376 13.11 6.39 -1.39
N TRP A 377 13.62 5.78 -0.32
CA TRP A 377 14.43 6.40 0.71
C TRP A 377 15.76 5.67 0.92
N LYS A 378 16.80 6.43 1.24
CA LYS A 378 18.06 5.85 1.74
C LYS A 378 17.91 5.44 3.19
N ILE A 379 18.27 4.19 3.47
CA ILE A 379 18.31 3.65 4.82
C ILE A 379 19.77 3.45 5.23
N THR A 380 20.12 3.91 6.42
CA THR A 380 21.44 3.74 7.03
C THR A 380 21.24 3.20 8.44
N ASN A 381 21.84 2.04 8.75
CA ASN A 381 21.68 1.35 10.03
C ASN A 381 20.20 1.18 10.44
N GLY A 382 19.36 0.80 9.49
CA GLY A 382 17.94 0.52 9.70
C GLY A 382 17.04 1.76 9.78
N THR A 383 17.55 2.98 9.66
CA THR A 383 16.76 4.22 9.76
C THR A 383 16.91 5.07 8.50
N VAL A 384 15.86 5.83 8.14
CA VAL A 384 15.91 6.75 7.00
C VAL A 384 16.97 7.83 7.24
N ASP A 385 17.90 7.95 6.31
CA ASP A 385 18.95 8.97 6.34
C ASP A 385 18.56 10.21 5.52
N PHE A 386 17.84 11.13 6.12
CA PHE A 386 17.43 12.39 5.50
C PHE A 386 18.60 13.33 5.12
N ASN A 387 19.83 13.02 5.56
CA ASN A 387 21.00 13.82 5.21
C ASN A 387 21.76 13.25 4.01
N TYR A 388 21.38 12.09 3.51
CA TYR A 388 22.07 11.45 2.41
C TYR A 388 21.88 12.24 1.10
N ASN A 389 23.00 12.57 0.48
CA ASN A 389 23.05 13.25 -0.83
C ASN A 389 24.08 12.53 -1.70
N GLY A 390 23.66 11.68 -2.62
CA GLY A 390 24.58 10.87 -3.41
C GLY A 390 23.88 9.97 -4.41
N LEU A 391 24.58 8.96 -4.90
CA LEU A 391 24.00 7.88 -5.68
C LEU A 391 23.75 6.66 -4.80
N ALA A 392 22.60 6.03 -4.96
CA ALA A 392 22.29 4.76 -4.34
C ALA A 392 21.56 3.84 -5.34
N GLU A 393 21.73 2.51 -5.15
CA GLU A 393 21.19 1.50 -6.05
C GLU A 393 20.01 0.78 -5.40
N ASN A 394 19.00 0.49 -6.21
CA ASN A 394 17.93 -0.44 -5.91
C ASN A 394 17.77 -1.44 -7.07
N GLU A 395 16.76 -2.28 -7.04
CA GLU A 395 16.46 -3.28 -8.07
C GLU A 395 16.20 -2.69 -9.47
N TYR A 396 15.88 -1.40 -9.56
CA TYR A 396 15.64 -0.68 -10.82
C TYR A 396 16.87 0.06 -11.35
N GLY A 397 17.97 0.14 -10.56
CA GLY A 397 19.22 0.76 -10.95
C GLY A 397 19.75 1.81 -9.99
N TRP A 398 20.66 2.67 -10.50
CA TRP A 398 21.31 3.73 -9.74
C TRP A 398 20.51 5.03 -9.82
N TRP A 399 20.24 5.63 -8.66
CA TRP A 399 19.44 6.85 -8.52
C TRP A 399 20.19 7.95 -7.80
N LYS A 400 19.96 9.20 -8.20
CA LYS A 400 20.38 10.36 -7.43
C LYS A 400 19.42 10.59 -6.28
N LEU A 401 19.94 10.68 -5.07
CA LEU A 401 19.19 11.06 -3.90
C LEU A 401 19.61 12.44 -3.42
N THR A 402 18.61 13.20 -2.95
CA THR A 402 18.77 14.51 -2.34
C THR A 402 17.94 14.49 -1.05
N ASN A 403 18.57 14.80 0.11
CA ASN A 403 17.94 14.71 1.41
C ASN A 403 17.28 13.34 1.67
N GLY A 404 17.99 12.26 1.30
CA GLY A 404 17.57 10.88 1.57
C GLY A 404 16.54 10.29 0.61
N THR A 405 15.91 11.08 -0.28
CA THR A 405 14.91 10.62 -1.24
C THR A 405 15.36 10.77 -2.68
N VAL A 406 14.78 9.97 -3.58
CA VAL A 406 15.11 10.02 -5.02
C VAL A 406 14.71 11.36 -5.62
N ASP A 407 15.68 12.01 -6.30
CA ASP A 407 15.48 13.26 -7.02
C ASP A 407 15.26 13.00 -8.51
N PHE A 408 14.01 12.81 -8.91
CA PHE A 408 13.61 12.58 -10.30
C PHE A 408 13.85 13.77 -11.24
N ASN A 409 14.16 14.96 -10.70
CA ASN A 409 14.42 16.15 -11.51
C ASN A 409 15.92 16.35 -11.79
N TYR A 410 16.78 15.54 -11.17
CA TYR A 410 18.22 15.70 -11.35
C TYR A 410 18.66 15.31 -12.76
N ASN A 411 19.34 16.25 -13.41
CA ASN A 411 19.95 16.05 -14.73
C ASN A 411 21.38 16.61 -14.69
N GLY A 412 22.41 15.74 -14.60
CA GLY A 412 23.78 16.20 -14.43
C GLY A 412 24.76 15.05 -14.30
N LEU A 413 25.96 15.36 -13.80
CA LEU A 413 26.95 14.36 -13.41
C LEU A 413 26.92 14.15 -11.89
N ALA A 414 27.00 12.89 -11.47
CA ALA A 414 27.16 12.53 -10.07
C ALA A 414 28.14 11.37 -9.90
N GLU A 415 28.82 11.32 -8.76
CA GLU A 415 29.88 10.36 -8.48
C GLU A 415 29.44 9.31 -7.46
N ASN A 416 29.95 8.09 -7.65
CA ASN A 416 29.95 7.02 -6.63
C ASN A 416 31.33 6.33 -6.61
N GLU A 417 31.48 5.26 -5.88
CA GLU A 417 32.73 4.49 -5.78
C GLU A 417 33.25 3.91 -7.11
N TYR A 418 32.39 3.88 -8.15
CA TYR A 418 32.74 3.37 -9.49
C TYR A 418 33.11 4.49 -10.47
N GLY A 419 32.91 5.79 -10.08
CA GLY A 419 33.25 6.95 -10.91
C GLY A 419 32.10 7.92 -11.11
N TRP A 420 32.28 8.79 -12.12
CA TRP A 420 31.31 9.82 -12.49
C TRP A 420 30.35 9.33 -13.56
N TRP A 421 29.06 9.53 -13.31
CA TRP A 421 27.97 9.08 -14.15
C TRP A 421 27.11 10.23 -14.64
N LYS A 422 26.65 10.14 -15.89
CA LYS A 422 25.62 11.05 -16.41
C LYS A 422 24.24 10.52 -16.00
N LEU A 423 23.44 11.38 -15.39
CA LEU A 423 22.07 11.11 -15.00
C LEU A 423 21.09 11.94 -15.83
N THR A 424 19.95 11.32 -16.11
CA THR A 424 18.78 11.93 -16.76
C THR A 424 17.56 11.55 -15.95
N ASN A 425 16.76 12.56 -15.49
CA ASN A 425 15.61 12.34 -14.65
C ASN A 425 15.92 11.47 -13.41
N GLY A 426 17.01 11.77 -12.71
CA GLY A 426 17.42 11.13 -11.48
C GLY A 426 18.09 9.77 -11.61
N THR A 427 18.08 9.12 -12.76
CA THR A 427 18.68 7.80 -12.98
C THR A 427 19.89 7.84 -13.91
N VAL A 428 20.83 6.90 -13.76
CA VAL A 428 22.01 6.79 -14.62
C VAL A 428 21.59 6.45 -16.06
N ASP A 429 22.02 7.30 -17.01
CA ASP A 429 21.77 7.13 -18.43
C ASP A 429 22.94 6.43 -19.12
N PHE A 430 22.93 5.11 -19.16
CA PHE A 430 23.97 4.30 -19.79
C PHE A 430 24.05 4.46 -21.32
N ASN A 431 23.08 5.12 -21.95
CA ASN A 431 23.08 5.35 -23.39
C ASN A 431 23.64 6.73 -23.76
N TYR A 432 23.89 7.59 -22.77
CA TYR A 432 24.38 8.93 -23.05
C TYR A 432 25.81 8.91 -23.58
N ASN A 433 26.00 9.57 -24.71
CA ASN A 433 27.28 9.78 -25.35
C ASN A 433 27.40 11.24 -25.80
N GLY A 434 28.24 12.04 -25.13
CA GLY A 434 28.31 13.48 -25.39
C GLY A 434 29.25 14.19 -24.44
N LEU A 435 29.08 15.50 -24.31
CA LEU A 435 29.73 16.31 -23.29
C LEU A 435 28.72 16.63 -22.16
N ALA A 436 29.18 16.60 -20.92
CA ALA A 436 28.40 17.02 -19.76
C ALA A 436 29.31 17.78 -18.79
N GLU A 437 28.70 18.73 -18.04
CA GLU A 437 29.40 19.62 -17.12
C GLU A 437 29.12 19.27 -15.66
N ASN A 438 30.12 19.46 -14.81
CA ASN A 438 30.02 19.54 -13.37
C ASN A 438 30.84 20.71 -12.82
N GLU A 439 30.98 20.82 -11.51
CA GLU A 439 31.78 21.89 -10.88
C GLU A 439 33.28 21.90 -11.24
N TYR A 440 33.78 20.81 -11.82
CA TYR A 440 35.19 20.71 -12.26
C TYR A 440 35.38 21.01 -13.76
N GLY A 441 34.31 21.16 -14.53
CA GLY A 441 34.31 21.48 -15.94
C GLY A 441 33.53 20.54 -16.84
N TRP A 442 33.84 20.58 -18.14
CA TRP A 442 33.18 19.79 -19.18
C TRP A 442 33.92 18.47 -19.42
N TRP A 443 33.18 17.37 -19.41
CA TRP A 443 33.70 16.01 -19.55
C TRP A 443 33.12 15.28 -20.73
N LYS A 444 33.93 14.46 -21.40
CA LYS A 444 33.44 13.51 -22.39
C LYS A 444 32.80 12.30 -21.67
N ILE A 445 31.58 12.01 -22.04
CA ILE A 445 30.81 10.87 -21.53
C ILE A 445 30.71 9.84 -22.65
N THR A 446 30.98 8.58 -22.32
CA THR A 446 30.82 7.42 -23.19
C THR A 446 30.08 6.33 -22.46
N ASN A 447 28.90 5.91 -23.00
CA ASN A 447 28.02 4.94 -22.35
C ASN A 447 27.69 5.32 -20.89
N GLY A 448 27.35 6.60 -20.67
CA GLY A 448 26.89 7.11 -19.37
C GLY A 448 27.97 7.42 -18.36
N THR A 449 29.25 7.08 -18.60
CA THR A 449 30.36 7.35 -17.67
C THR A 449 31.41 8.29 -18.28
N VAL A 450 32.13 9.02 -17.42
CA VAL A 450 33.25 9.88 -17.86
C VAL A 450 34.35 9.01 -18.48
N ASP A 451 34.75 9.36 -19.71
CA ASP A 451 35.81 8.67 -20.46
C ASP A 451 37.12 9.44 -20.34
N PHE A 452 37.90 9.19 -19.32
CA PHE A 452 39.21 9.84 -19.09
C PHE A 452 40.27 9.52 -20.15
N ASN A 453 40.03 8.54 -21.03
CA ASN A 453 40.97 8.17 -22.07
C ASN A 453 40.64 8.83 -23.42
N TYR A 454 39.51 9.53 -23.51
CA TYR A 454 39.11 10.15 -24.76
C TYR A 454 40.02 11.34 -25.10
N ASN A 455 40.56 11.33 -26.32
CA ASN A 455 41.34 12.42 -26.90
C ASN A 455 40.84 12.67 -28.33
N GLY A 456 40.21 13.83 -28.59
CA GLY A 456 39.61 14.11 -29.88
C GLY A 456 38.78 15.39 -29.88
N LEU A 457 37.89 15.51 -30.86
CA LEU A 457 36.87 16.55 -30.89
C LEU A 457 35.52 15.97 -30.44
N ALA A 458 34.79 16.73 -29.65
CA ALA A 458 33.42 16.40 -29.28
C ALA A 458 32.55 17.67 -29.29
N GLU A 459 31.25 17.50 -29.59
CA GLU A 459 30.29 18.59 -29.74
C GLU A 459 29.34 18.69 -28.58
N ASN A 460 28.94 19.92 -28.24
CA ASN A 460 27.76 20.24 -27.40
C ASN A 460 27.00 21.41 -28.03
N GLU A 461 26.02 21.95 -27.35
CA GLU A 461 25.20 23.08 -27.79
C GLU A 461 25.98 24.37 -28.06
N TYR A 462 27.21 24.47 -27.57
CA TYR A 462 28.10 25.64 -27.78
C TYR A 462 29.10 25.44 -28.91
N GLY A 463 29.21 24.23 -29.48
CA GLY A 463 30.07 23.91 -30.60
C GLY A 463 31.00 22.72 -30.38
N TRP A 464 32.03 22.62 -31.25
CA TRP A 464 33.03 21.55 -31.23
C TRP A 464 34.24 21.94 -30.36
N TRP A 465 34.59 21.06 -29.43
CA TRP A 465 35.64 21.26 -28.45
C TRP A 465 36.74 20.21 -28.55
N LYS A 466 37.98 20.63 -28.32
CA LYS A 466 39.10 19.70 -28.09
C LYS A 466 38.98 19.08 -26.72
N ILE A 467 39.01 17.77 -26.70
CA ILE A 467 39.04 16.97 -25.46
C ILE A 467 40.44 16.36 -25.34
N THR A 468 41.03 16.50 -24.17
CA THR A 468 42.30 15.90 -23.79
C THR A 468 42.14 15.17 -22.46
N ASN A 469 42.40 13.86 -22.43
CA ASN A 469 42.19 13.01 -21.25
C ASN A 469 40.79 13.17 -20.65
N GLY A 470 39.78 13.17 -21.52
CA GLY A 470 38.35 13.20 -21.13
C GLY A 470 37.78 14.58 -20.78
N THR A 471 38.60 15.63 -20.65
CA THR A 471 38.15 17.00 -20.31
C THR A 471 38.40 17.99 -21.46
N VAL A 472 37.60 19.05 -21.51
CA VAL A 472 37.77 20.12 -22.50
C VAL A 472 39.08 20.85 -22.23
N ASP A 473 39.94 20.94 -23.28
CA ASP A 473 41.22 21.66 -23.24
C ASP A 473 41.07 23.08 -23.82
N PHE A 474 40.76 24.04 -22.98
CA PHE A 474 40.59 25.45 -23.36
C PHE A 474 41.88 26.13 -23.82
N ASN A 475 43.05 25.51 -23.64
CA ASN A 475 44.31 26.06 -24.05
C ASN A 475 44.75 25.60 -25.45
N TYR A 476 44.01 24.68 -26.05
CA TYR A 476 44.36 24.12 -27.34
C TYR A 476 44.11 25.12 -28.47
N ASN A 477 45.17 25.41 -29.25
CA ASN A 477 45.15 26.39 -30.34
C ASN A 477 45.70 25.86 -31.67
N GLU A 478 45.66 24.56 -31.86
CA GLU A 478 46.22 23.90 -33.04
C GLU A 478 45.13 23.38 -33.97
N MET A 479 45.50 22.55 -34.92
CA MET A 479 44.54 21.84 -35.76
C MET A 479 44.18 20.49 -35.13
N ALA A 480 42.92 20.11 -35.27
CA ALA A 480 42.44 18.78 -34.85
C ALA A 480 41.43 18.21 -35.86
N GLU A 481 41.34 16.89 -35.93
CA GLU A 481 40.50 16.16 -36.89
C GLU A 481 39.29 15.51 -36.18
N ASN A 482 38.16 15.46 -36.91
CA ASN A 482 37.01 14.61 -36.62
C ASN A 482 36.53 13.93 -37.91
N GLU A 483 35.39 13.25 -37.85
CA GLU A 483 34.80 12.57 -39.02
C GLU A 483 34.45 13.51 -40.19
N TYR A 484 34.41 14.83 -39.98
CA TYR A 484 34.12 15.83 -40.99
C TYR A 484 35.38 16.48 -41.57
N GLY A 485 36.57 16.17 -41.01
CA GLY A 485 37.84 16.64 -41.50
C GLY A 485 38.67 17.42 -40.46
N TRP A 486 39.67 18.18 -40.96
CA TRP A 486 40.61 18.96 -40.17
C TRP A 486 40.12 20.38 -39.92
N TRP A 487 40.15 20.79 -38.66
CA TRP A 487 39.67 22.09 -38.19
C TRP A 487 40.74 22.88 -37.47
N LYS A 488 40.71 24.21 -37.64
CA LYS A 488 41.53 25.13 -36.82
C LYS A 488 40.77 25.48 -35.54
N LEU A 489 41.41 25.25 -34.40
CA LEU A 489 40.88 25.59 -33.09
C LEU A 489 41.56 26.85 -32.52
N THR A 490 40.80 27.55 -31.67
CA THR A 490 41.25 28.66 -30.87
C THR A 490 40.61 28.57 -29.49
N ASN A 491 41.40 28.59 -28.40
CA ASN A 491 40.95 28.42 -27.04
C ASN A 491 40.06 27.16 -26.89
N GLY A 492 40.49 26.03 -27.46
CA GLY A 492 39.84 24.74 -27.35
C GLY A 492 38.62 24.52 -28.23
N THR A 493 38.07 25.55 -28.90
CA THR A 493 36.90 25.44 -29.77
C THR A 493 37.24 25.63 -31.24
N VAL A 494 36.47 24.99 -32.13
CA VAL A 494 36.61 25.19 -33.59
C VAL A 494 36.29 26.65 -33.92
N ASN A 495 37.24 27.30 -34.60
CA ASN A 495 37.14 28.70 -35.01
C ASN A 495 36.64 28.81 -36.45
N PHE A 496 35.33 28.85 -36.66
CA PHE A 496 34.71 28.99 -37.98
C PHE A 496 35.01 30.33 -38.69
N ASN A 497 35.57 31.32 -37.97
CA ASN A 497 35.94 32.60 -38.56
C ASN A 497 37.41 32.61 -39.03
N TYR A 498 38.17 31.56 -38.76
CA TYR A 498 39.56 31.51 -39.14
C TYR A 498 39.74 31.30 -40.66
N ASN A 499 40.47 32.20 -41.29
CA ASN A 499 40.83 32.12 -42.70
C ASN A 499 42.33 32.44 -42.84
N GLY A 500 43.13 31.42 -43.16
CA GLY A 500 44.57 31.60 -43.19
C GLY A 500 45.32 30.31 -43.53
N LEU A 501 46.62 30.27 -43.17
CA LEU A 501 47.41 29.04 -43.17
C LEU A 501 47.52 28.53 -41.71
N ALA A 502 47.35 27.23 -41.51
CA ALA A 502 47.62 26.57 -40.24
C ALA A 502 48.36 25.25 -40.49
N GLU A 503 49.14 24.81 -39.49
CA GLU A 503 49.96 23.61 -39.55
C GLU A 503 49.40 22.47 -38.72
N ASN A 504 49.55 21.27 -39.26
CA ASN A 504 49.35 20.03 -38.52
C ASN A 504 50.52 19.07 -38.76
N GLU A 505 50.49 17.86 -38.31
CA GLU A 505 51.51 16.83 -38.46
C GLU A 505 51.83 16.47 -39.91
N TYR A 506 50.95 16.83 -40.86
CA TYR A 506 51.10 16.59 -42.28
C TYR A 506 51.60 17.83 -43.03
N GLY A 507 51.86 18.98 -42.37
CA GLY A 507 52.34 20.22 -42.94
C GLY A 507 51.33 21.37 -42.84
N TRP A 508 51.60 22.41 -43.71
CA TRP A 508 50.80 23.63 -43.72
C TRP A 508 49.60 23.54 -44.68
N TRP A 509 48.43 23.93 -44.20
CA TRP A 509 47.17 23.84 -44.91
C TRP A 509 46.48 25.20 -45.02
N LYS A 510 45.83 25.44 -46.16
CA LYS A 510 44.90 26.55 -46.30
C LYS A 510 43.61 26.23 -45.58
N ILE A 511 43.20 27.11 -44.65
CA ILE A 511 41.99 27.05 -43.90
C ILE A 511 41.03 28.12 -44.41
N THR A 512 39.78 27.74 -44.68
CA THR A 512 38.67 28.60 -45.05
C THR A 512 37.50 28.30 -44.13
N ASN A 513 36.98 29.34 -43.45
CA ASN A 513 35.89 29.17 -42.48
C ASN A 513 36.16 28.05 -41.44
N GLY A 514 37.39 28.01 -40.92
CA GLY A 514 37.80 27.07 -39.87
C GLY A 514 38.21 25.67 -40.35
N ALA A 515 37.84 25.26 -41.56
CA ALA A 515 38.13 23.93 -42.12
C ALA A 515 39.26 23.97 -43.15
N VAL A 516 39.98 22.85 -43.32
CA VAL A 516 40.93 22.69 -44.44
C VAL A 516 40.17 22.78 -45.76
N ASP A 517 40.64 23.69 -46.65
CA ASP A 517 40.07 23.91 -47.97
C ASP A 517 40.86 23.15 -49.03
N PHE A 518 40.53 21.91 -49.28
CA PHE A 518 41.14 21.04 -50.25
C PHE A 518 40.90 21.52 -51.70
N SER A 519 40.04 22.48 -51.95
CA SER A 519 39.77 23.04 -53.29
C SER A 519 40.61 24.22 -53.61
N TYR A 520 41.31 24.81 -52.62
CA TYR A 520 42.07 26.03 -52.80
C TYR A 520 43.38 25.77 -53.58
N ASN A 521 43.55 26.58 -54.61
CA ASN A 521 44.81 26.63 -55.43
C ASN A 521 45.20 28.09 -55.64
N GLY A 522 46.41 28.49 -55.21
CA GLY A 522 46.85 29.85 -55.30
C GLY A 522 47.85 30.25 -54.23
N LEU A 523 48.13 31.56 -54.13
CA LEU A 523 49.04 32.09 -53.12
C LEU A 523 48.26 32.36 -51.78
N ALA A 524 48.87 31.93 -50.70
CA ALA A 524 48.39 32.29 -49.36
C ALA A 524 49.58 32.70 -48.47
N SER A 525 49.31 33.63 -47.54
CA SER A 525 50.38 34.20 -46.71
C SER A 525 50.11 33.91 -45.21
N ASN A 526 51.18 33.74 -44.45
CA ASN A 526 51.23 33.76 -43.01
C ASN A 526 52.35 34.67 -42.50
N GLN A 527 52.63 34.65 -41.21
CA GLN A 527 53.65 35.45 -40.56
C GLN A 527 55.10 35.13 -41.07
N TYR A 528 55.25 33.98 -41.71
CA TYR A 528 56.59 33.53 -42.22
C TYR A 528 56.80 33.79 -43.71
N GLY A 529 55.74 34.18 -44.45
CA GLY A 529 55.84 34.46 -45.86
C GLY A 529 54.58 34.19 -46.67
N THR A 530 54.80 34.22 -48.05
CA THR A 530 53.76 33.89 -49.04
C THR A 530 54.12 32.57 -49.70
N TRP A 531 53.19 31.64 -49.71
CA TRP A 531 53.38 30.25 -50.10
C TRP A 531 52.47 29.87 -51.27
N ASN A 532 52.94 28.99 -52.12
CA ASN A 532 52.06 28.38 -53.12
C ASN A 532 51.26 27.23 -52.49
N VAL A 533 49.99 27.22 -52.73
CA VAL A 533 49.07 26.20 -52.19
C VAL A 533 48.41 25.43 -53.34
N VAL A 534 48.47 24.11 -53.29
CA VAL A 534 47.87 23.22 -54.30
C VAL A 534 47.00 22.22 -53.57
N ASN A 535 45.70 22.17 -53.97
CA ASN A 535 44.73 21.33 -53.32
C ASN A 535 44.71 21.50 -51.76
N GLY A 536 44.77 22.76 -51.33
CA GLY A 536 44.74 23.11 -49.91
C GLY A 536 46.05 22.94 -49.16
N HIS A 537 47.07 22.24 -49.69
CA HIS A 537 48.39 21.99 -49.09
C HIS A 537 49.43 22.97 -49.58
N VAL A 538 50.25 23.51 -48.68
CA VAL A 538 51.37 24.34 -49.03
C VAL A 538 52.43 23.45 -49.71
N VAL A 539 52.87 23.86 -50.93
CA VAL A 539 53.95 23.20 -51.69
C VAL A 539 55.15 24.11 -51.76
N GLU A 540 56.33 23.53 -51.65
CA GLU A 540 57.64 24.27 -51.78
C GLU A 540 57.80 24.88 -53.14
#